data_d71c3085fbf44cb00e33239c3a524771
#
_entry.id   d71c3085fbf44cb00e33239c3a524771
#
_cell.length_a   1.000
_cell.length_b   1.000
_cell.length_c   1.000
_cell.angle_alpha   90.00
_cell.angle_beta   90.00
_cell.angle_gamma   90.00
#
_symmetry.space_group_name_H-M   'P 1'
#
loop_
_entity.id
_entity.type
_entity.pdbx_description
1 polymer ?
#
loop_
_entity_poly.entity_id
_entity_poly.type
_entity_poly.pdbx_seq_one_letter_code
_entity_poly.pdbx_strand_id
1 'polypeptide(L)'
;MGKKVGKGFYDYDTTGKQIWKGMADLYPLKVQQPIAHDLKQRILYVQAVEAARAMEEGVLLAPADGGVGAILGVGFPAYTGGPFCFIDGIGLPVFVKEADRLADLFGDHLRPPALLREMAAQGQTFYGHTARPAPARQTQAA
;
A
#
# COMPACT_ATOMS: atom_id res chain seq x y z
N MET A 1 -1.74 -12.04 -22.63
CA MET A 1 -2.57 -10.87 -23.00
C MET A 1 -1.72 -9.61 -22.91
N GLY A 2 -2.09 -8.53 -23.58
CA GLY A 2 -1.43 -7.24 -23.52
C GLY A 2 -1.02 -6.71 -24.89
N LYS A 3 -0.12 -5.69 -24.92
CA LYS A 3 0.27 -4.98 -26.13
C LYS A 3 0.73 -5.89 -27.29
N LYS A 4 1.43 -6.99 -26.97
CA LYS A 4 1.93 -7.94 -27.99
C LYS A 4 0.83 -8.62 -28.83
N VAL A 5 -0.37 -8.76 -28.29
CA VAL A 5 -1.53 -9.38 -28.95
C VAL A 5 -2.63 -8.39 -29.27
N GLY A 6 -2.35 -7.09 -29.13
CA GLY A 6 -3.29 -6.00 -29.41
C GLY A 6 -4.49 -5.89 -28.46
N LYS A 7 -4.63 -6.79 -27.47
CA LYS A 7 -5.80 -6.90 -26.60
C LYS A 7 -5.42 -7.17 -25.14
N GLY A 8 -6.17 -6.56 -24.22
CA GLY A 8 -6.01 -6.73 -22.77
C GLY A 8 -7.04 -5.85 -22.07
N PHE A 9 -6.63 -5.18 -20.99
CA PHE A 9 -7.42 -4.09 -20.38
C PHE A 9 -7.52 -2.87 -21.29
N TYR A 10 -6.66 -2.82 -22.33
CA TYR A 10 -6.65 -1.79 -23.35
C TYR A 10 -6.69 -2.43 -24.72
N ASP A 11 -7.40 -1.81 -25.64
CA ASP A 11 -7.26 -2.00 -27.07
C ASP A 11 -6.13 -1.10 -27.58
N TYR A 12 -5.30 -1.65 -28.47
CA TYR A 12 -4.16 -0.95 -29.06
C TYR A 12 -4.37 -0.86 -30.57
N ASP A 13 -4.43 0.36 -31.07
CA ASP A 13 -4.56 0.67 -32.48
C ASP A 13 -3.52 1.70 -32.95
N THR A 14 -3.63 2.16 -34.17
CA THR A 14 -2.75 3.17 -34.75
C THR A 14 -2.88 4.55 -34.13
N THR A 15 -3.99 4.80 -33.41
CA THR A 15 -4.27 6.08 -32.72
C THR A 15 -3.79 6.08 -31.26
N GLY A 16 -3.41 4.91 -30.73
CA GLY A 16 -2.90 4.77 -29.37
C GLY A 16 -3.50 3.61 -28.60
N LYS A 17 -3.69 3.82 -27.28
CA LYS A 17 -4.34 2.85 -26.41
C LYS A 17 -5.64 3.43 -25.83
N GLN A 18 -6.69 2.65 -25.84
CA GLN A 18 -7.98 2.99 -25.23
C GLN A 18 -8.38 1.89 -24.27
N ILE A 19 -9.11 2.24 -23.20
CA ILE A 19 -9.68 1.21 -22.32
C ILE A 19 -10.65 0.38 -23.13
N TRP A 20 -10.48 -0.94 -23.07
CA TRP A 20 -11.36 -1.88 -23.73
C TRP A 20 -12.82 -1.68 -23.29
N LYS A 21 -13.73 -1.48 -24.24
CA LYS A 21 -15.14 -1.13 -23.95
C LYS A 21 -15.87 -2.20 -23.11
N GLY A 22 -15.55 -3.49 -23.29
CA GLY A 22 -16.13 -4.58 -22.51
C GLY A 22 -15.68 -4.61 -21.04
N MET A 23 -14.79 -3.71 -20.63
CA MET A 23 -14.40 -3.59 -19.22
C MET A 23 -15.60 -3.23 -18.33
N ALA A 24 -16.47 -2.32 -18.79
CA ALA A 24 -17.65 -1.91 -18.06
C ALA A 24 -18.68 -3.04 -17.86
N ASP A 25 -18.73 -3.98 -18.80
CA ASP A 25 -19.63 -5.14 -18.72
C ASP A 25 -19.12 -6.18 -17.71
N LEU A 26 -17.79 -6.38 -17.67
CA LEU A 26 -17.16 -7.30 -16.71
C LEU A 26 -17.04 -6.69 -15.30
N TYR A 27 -16.79 -5.41 -15.21
CA TYR A 27 -16.59 -4.68 -13.97
C TYR A 27 -17.47 -3.42 -13.95
N PRO A 28 -18.78 -3.57 -13.78
CA PRO A 28 -19.69 -2.43 -13.75
C PRO A 28 -19.33 -1.51 -12.58
N LEU A 29 -19.38 -0.21 -12.82
CA LEU A 29 -19.16 0.77 -11.78
C LEU A 29 -20.22 0.63 -10.69
N LYS A 30 -19.77 0.44 -9.45
CA LYS A 30 -20.68 0.45 -8.30
C LYS A 30 -21.26 1.85 -8.12
N VAL A 31 -22.51 1.93 -7.70
CA VAL A 31 -23.19 3.21 -7.40
C VAL A 31 -22.39 3.98 -6.35
N GLN A 32 -21.88 3.28 -5.34
CA GLN A 32 -21.01 3.85 -4.31
C GLN A 32 -19.55 3.46 -4.58
N GLN A 33 -18.75 4.43 -4.97
CA GLN A 33 -17.32 4.26 -5.19
C GLN A 33 -16.54 4.50 -3.91
N PRO A 34 -15.44 3.74 -3.66
CA PRO A 34 -14.51 4.06 -2.59
C PRO A 34 -13.94 5.47 -2.79
N ILE A 35 -13.71 6.20 -1.71
CA ILE A 35 -13.05 7.51 -1.78
C ILE A 35 -11.60 7.34 -2.27
N ALA A 36 -11.11 8.31 -3.02
CA ALA A 36 -9.76 8.26 -3.60
C ALA A 36 -8.65 8.08 -2.55
N HIS A 37 -8.86 8.62 -1.34
CA HIS A 37 -7.95 8.40 -0.21
C HIS A 37 -7.82 6.92 0.13
N ASP A 38 -8.92 6.19 0.33
CA ASP A 38 -8.89 4.77 0.68
C ASP A 38 -8.27 3.92 -0.45
N LEU A 39 -8.52 4.26 -1.71
CA LEU A 39 -7.87 3.58 -2.84
C LEU A 39 -6.35 3.74 -2.81
N LYS A 40 -5.87 4.96 -2.54
CA LYS A 40 -4.44 5.24 -2.38
C LYS A 40 -3.85 4.48 -1.20
N GLN A 41 -4.52 4.52 -0.05
CA GLN A 41 -4.06 3.81 1.15
C GLN A 41 -3.99 2.29 0.91
N ARG A 42 -4.99 1.68 0.28
CA ARG A 42 -4.95 0.24 -0.05
C ARG A 42 -3.67 -0.16 -0.79
N ILE A 43 -3.27 0.63 -1.81
CA ILE A 43 -2.09 0.31 -2.63
C ILE A 43 -0.81 0.39 -1.80
N LEU A 44 -0.70 1.38 -0.92
CA LEU A 44 0.49 1.56 -0.07
C LEU A 44 0.53 0.54 1.08
N TYR A 45 -0.60 0.35 1.74
CA TYR A 45 -0.69 -0.53 2.91
C TYR A 45 -0.52 -2.01 2.54
N VAL A 46 -1.10 -2.48 1.42
CA VAL A 46 -0.92 -3.88 1.02
C VAL A 46 0.54 -4.22 0.79
N GLN A 47 1.30 -3.35 0.15
CA GLN A 47 2.73 -3.57 -0.09
C GLN A 47 3.54 -3.48 1.22
N ALA A 48 3.20 -2.54 2.11
CA ALA A 48 3.89 -2.37 3.38
C ALA A 48 3.60 -3.54 4.35
N VAL A 49 2.36 -4.01 4.41
CA VAL A 49 1.96 -5.19 5.18
C VAL A 49 2.65 -6.44 4.66
N GLU A 50 2.73 -6.62 3.33
CA GLU A 50 3.39 -7.77 2.74
C GLU A 50 4.90 -7.75 2.96
N ALA A 51 5.54 -6.59 2.89
CA ALA A 51 6.95 -6.46 3.26
C ALA A 51 7.20 -6.85 4.73
N ALA A 52 6.29 -6.48 5.64
CA ALA A 52 6.37 -6.86 7.04
C ALA A 52 6.17 -8.37 7.26
N ARG A 53 5.26 -9.02 6.48
CA ARG A 53 5.13 -10.49 6.49
C ARG A 53 6.40 -11.18 6.02
N ALA A 54 6.96 -10.72 4.91
CA ALA A 54 8.21 -11.27 4.39
C ALA A 54 9.36 -11.16 5.40
N MET A 55 9.36 -10.12 6.23
CA MET A 55 10.33 -9.99 7.33
C MET A 55 10.00 -10.93 8.49
N GLU A 56 8.74 -11.04 8.89
CA GLU A 56 8.29 -11.99 9.93
C GLU A 56 8.63 -13.43 9.58
N GLU A 57 8.48 -13.79 8.30
CA GLU A 57 8.79 -15.13 7.77
C GLU A 57 10.29 -15.36 7.53
N GLY A 58 11.14 -14.35 7.76
CA GLY A 58 12.59 -14.44 7.55
C GLY A 58 13.04 -14.45 6.08
N VAL A 59 12.14 -14.10 5.15
CA VAL A 59 12.48 -13.89 3.73
C VAL A 59 13.29 -12.61 3.55
N LEU A 60 12.89 -11.54 4.24
CA LEU A 60 13.68 -10.32 4.36
C LEU A 60 14.44 -10.34 5.68
N LEU A 61 15.75 -10.12 5.62
CA LEU A 61 16.61 -10.14 6.80
C LEU A 61 16.88 -8.74 7.36
N ALA A 62 16.73 -7.71 6.55
CA ALA A 62 16.90 -6.32 6.96
C ALA A 62 15.85 -5.39 6.34
N PRO A 63 15.38 -4.36 7.08
CA PRO A 63 14.42 -3.38 6.54
C PRO A 63 14.92 -2.66 5.29
N ALA A 64 16.24 -2.41 5.21
CA ALA A 64 16.87 -1.73 4.09
C ALA A 64 16.72 -2.51 2.77
N ASP A 65 16.88 -3.84 2.82
CA ASP A 65 16.74 -4.70 1.64
C ASP A 65 15.31 -4.67 1.09
N GLY A 66 14.34 -4.73 2.00
CA GLY A 66 12.92 -4.59 1.65
C GLY A 66 12.59 -3.20 1.10
N GLY A 67 13.23 -2.15 1.63
CA GLY A 67 13.07 -0.79 1.12
C GLY A 67 13.56 -0.63 -0.31
N VAL A 68 14.79 -1.05 -0.58
CA VAL A 68 15.41 -1.01 -1.92
C VAL A 68 14.64 -1.90 -2.90
N GLY A 69 14.34 -3.14 -2.50
CA GLY A 69 13.61 -4.09 -3.33
C GLY A 69 12.21 -3.59 -3.72
N ALA A 70 11.47 -2.98 -2.80
CA ALA A 70 10.16 -2.44 -3.08
C ALA A 70 10.21 -1.23 -4.02
N ILE A 71 11.15 -0.30 -3.82
CA ILE A 71 11.27 0.89 -4.67
C ILE A 71 11.68 0.51 -6.09
N LEU A 72 12.72 -0.30 -6.24
CA LEU A 72 13.29 -0.63 -7.56
C LEU A 72 12.54 -1.78 -8.25
N GLY A 73 12.01 -2.75 -7.50
CA GLY A 73 11.37 -3.94 -8.04
C GLY A 73 9.90 -3.77 -8.38
N VAL A 74 9.12 -3.15 -7.48
CA VAL A 74 7.65 -3.04 -7.64
C VAL A 74 7.13 -1.60 -7.71
N GLY A 75 8.02 -0.62 -7.67
CA GLY A 75 7.65 0.79 -7.85
C GLY A 75 6.99 1.42 -6.62
N PHE A 76 7.34 0.96 -5.41
CA PHE A 76 6.93 1.65 -4.20
C PHE A 76 7.41 3.11 -4.23
N PRO A 77 6.62 4.09 -3.77
CA PRO A 77 7.00 5.50 -3.89
C PRO A 77 8.32 5.84 -3.20
N ALA A 78 9.33 6.21 -3.99
CA ALA A 78 10.69 6.45 -3.50
C ALA A 78 10.78 7.57 -2.45
N TYR A 79 9.89 8.58 -2.54
CA TYR A 79 9.85 9.69 -1.57
C TYR A 79 9.50 9.26 -0.14
N THR A 80 8.98 8.05 0.05
CA THR A 80 8.69 7.50 1.38
C THR A 80 9.91 6.86 2.03
N GLY A 81 10.95 6.56 1.27
CA GLY A 81 12.08 5.74 1.70
C GLY A 81 11.82 4.23 1.71
N GLY A 82 10.69 3.78 1.16
CA GLY A 82 10.28 2.38 1.12
C GLY A 82 9.23 2.00 2.17
N PRO A 83 8.74 0.74 2.17
CA PRO A 83 7.64 0.31 3.02
C PRO A 83 7.89 0.45 4.52
N PHE A 84 9.08 0.14 4.99
CA PHE A 84 9.40 0.23 6.41
C PHE A 84 9.57 1.68 6.89
N CYS A 85 10.19 2.56 6.07
CA CYS A 85 10.21 3.99 6.34
C CYS A 85 8.79 4.60 6.31
N PHE A 86 7.93 4.10 5.42
CA PHE A 86 6.53 4.52 5.35
C PHE A 86 5.77 4.13 6.64
N ILE A 87 5.98 2.91 7.16
CA ILE A 87 5.39 2.46 8.43
C ILE A 87 5.90 3.34 9.59
N ASP A 88 7.22 3.51 9.71
CA ASP A 88 7.83 4.32 10.78
C ASP A 88 7.38 5.78 10.72
N GLY A 89 7.27 6.34 9.50
CA GLY A 89 6.83 7.72 9.29
C GLY A 89 5.38 7.99 9.69
N ILE A 90 4.51 6.98 9.61
CA ILE A 90 3.13 7.03 10.11
C ILE A 90 3.11 6.81 11.63
N GLY A 91 4.01 5.97 12.13
CA GLY A 91 4.04 5.43 13.48
C GLY A 91 3.25 4.10 13.58
N LEU A 92 3.91 3.07 14.11
CA LEU A 92 3.37 1.70 14.13
C LEU A 92 1.96 1.58 14.72
N PRO A 93 1.63 2.18 15.88
CA PRO A 93 0.27 2.05 16.42
C PRO A 93 -0.81 2.61 15.49
N VAL A 94 -0.51 3.73 14.82
CA VAL A 94 -1.43 4.36 13.86
C VAL A 94 -1.54 3.51 12.60
N PHE A 95 -0.41 3.00 12.10
CA PHE A 95 -0.35 2.13 10.94
C PHE A 95 -1.17 0.85 11.16
N VAL A 96 -0.97 0.16 12.28
CA VAL A 96 -1.70 -1.08 12.63
C VAL A 96 -3.20 -0.83 12.69
N LYS A 97 -3.63 0.23 13.36
CA LYS A 97 -5.06 0.59 13.44
C LYS A 97 -5.68 0.86 12.06
N GLU A 98 -4.97 1.59 11.21
CA GLU A 98 -5.47 1.90 9.86
C GLU A 98 -5.45 0.66 8.95
N ALA A 99 -4.43 -0.20 9.07
CA ALA A 99 -4.37 -1.46 8.34
C ALA A 99 -5.53 -2.40 8.74
N ASP A 100 -5.89 -2.48 10.02
CA ASP A 100 -7.07 -3.21 10.49
C ASP A 100 -8.36 -2.64 9.89
N ARG A 101 -8.54 -1.32 9.89
CA ARG A 101 -9.70 -0.66 9.27
C ARG A 101 -9.80 -0.99 7.78
N LEU A 102 -8.68 -0.94 7.07
CA LEU A 102 -8.63 -1.28 5.65
C LEU A 102 -8.91 -2.76 5.40
N ALA A 103 -8.42 -3.64 6.29
CA ALA A 103 -8.69 -5.07 6.20
C ALA A 103 -10.18 -5.39 6.41
N ASP A 104 -10.85 -4.73 7.34
CA ASP A 104 -12.28 -4.88 7.58
C ASP A 104 -13.13 -4.44 6.37
N LEU A 105 -12.67 -3.44 5.62
CA LEU A 105 -13.37 -2.93 4.44
C LEU A 105 -13.06 -3.69 3.15
N PHE A 106 -11.81 -4.18 3.00
CA PHE A 106 -11.29 -4.64 1.71
C PHE A 106 -10.73 -6.05 1.73
N GLY A 107 -10.57 -6.67 2.91
CA GLY A 107 -10.16 -8.07 3.06
C GLY A 107 -8.84 -8.28 3.81
N ASP A 108 -8.66 -9.50 4.30
CA ASP A 108 -7.60 -9.88 5.25
C ASP A 108 -6.17 -9.80 4.71
N HIS A 109 -5.99 -9.67 3.41
CA HIS A 109 -4.65 -9.41 2.83
C HIS A 109 -4.02 -8.09 3.31
N LEU A 110 -4.83 -7.18 3.87
CA LEU A 110 -4.38 -5.93 4.50
C LEU A 110 -4.16 -6.06 6.02
N ARG A 111 -4.48 -7.23 6.62
CA ARG A 111 -4.35 -7.45 8.05
C ARG A 111 -2.89 -7.42 8.49
N PRO A 112 -2.51 -6.59 9.49
CA PRO A 112 -1.14 -6.52 9.96
C PRO A 112 -0.67 -7.86 10.55
N PRO A 113 0.55 -8.34 10.24
CA PRO A 113 1.15 -9.50 10.86
C PRO A 113 1.46 -9.29 12.34
N ALA A 114 1.78 -10.37 13.07
CA ALA A 114 2.07 -10.32 14.50
C ALA A 114 3.26 -9.42 14.80
N LEU A 115 4.30 -9.48 13.98
CA LEU A 115 5.47 -8.60 14.08
C LEU A 115 5.10 -7.12 14.26
N LEU A 116 4.21 -6.58 13.42
CA LEU A 116 3.82 -5.17 13.51
C LEU A 116 3.05 -4.86 14.80
N ARG A 117 2.22 -5.80 15.26
CA ARG A 117 1.45 -5.65 16.50
C ARG A 117 2.36 -5.64 17.72
N GLU A 118 3.33 -6.56 17.76
CA GLU A 118 4.30 -6.67 18.84
C GLU A 118 5.20 -5.43 18.90
N MET A 119 5.74 -5.00 17.76
CA MET A 119 6.53 -3.79 17.66
C MET A 119 5.74 -2.55 18.11
N ALA A 120 4.47 -2.45 17.68
CA ALA A 120 3.58 -1.36 18.10
C ALA A 120 3.35 -1.34 19.62
N ALA A 121 3.13 -2.51 20.23
CA ALA A 121 2.94 -2.64 21.68
C ALA A 121 4.20 -2.30 22.48
N GLN A 122 5.37 -2.55 21.91
CA GLN A 122 6.69 -2.29 22.53
C GLN A 122 7.23 -0.88 22.19
N GLY A 123 6.53 -0.10 21.39
CA GLY A 123 7.00 1.23 20.96
C GLY A 123 8.25 1.19 20.08
N GLN A 124 8.47 0.07 19.38
CA GLN A 124 9.62 -0.13 18.51
C GLN A 124 9.39 0.52 17.13
N THR A 125 10.47 0.67 16.38
CA THR A 125 10.49 1.12 14.99
C THR A 125 11.50 0.27 14.20
N PHE A 126 11.40 0.25 12.88
CA PHE A 126 12.32 -0.50 12.03
C PHE A 126 13.72 0.11 11.96
N TYR A 127 13.82 1.45 12.09
CA TYR A 127 15.08 2.18 11.94
C TYR A 127 15.53 2.89 13.24
N GLY A 128 14.91 2.61 14.37
CA GLY A 128 15.32 3.17 15.66
C GLY A 128 15.05 4.67 15.82
N HIS A 129 14.22 5.25 14.96
CA HIS A 129 13.84 6.67 15.06
C HIS A 129 12.55 6.78 15.87
N THR A 130 12.57 7.62 16.91
CA THR A 130 11.33 7.99 17.59
C THR A 130 10.36 8.57 16.58
N ALA A 131 9.16 7.99 16.50
CA ALA A 131 8.14 8.43 15.57
C ALA A 131 7.94 9.96 15.66
N ARG A 132 8.14 10.66 14.54
CA ARG A 132 7.83 12.08 14.45
C ARG A 132 6.32 12.23 14.69
N PRO A 133 5.88 13.08 15.64
CA PRO A 133 4.45 13.29 15.85
C PRO A 133 3.81 13.71 14.53
N ALA A 134 2.72 13.05 14.16
CA ALA A 134 1.97 13.38 12.96
C ALA A 134 1.58 14.86 12.99
N PRO A 135 1.76 15.62 11.89
CA PRO A 135 1.33 17.00 11.85
C PRO A 135 -0.18 17.04 12.11
N ALA A 136 -0.58 17.89 13.08
CA ALA A 136 -1.97 18.11 13.40
C ALA A 136 -2.74 18.40 12.10
N ARG A 137 -3.81 17.68 11.85
CA ARG A 137 -4.72 17.98 10.73
C ARG A 137 -5.23 19.40 10.91
N GLN A 138 -4.79 20.29 10.07
CA GLN A 138 -5.46 21.58 9.92
C GLN A 138 -6.84 21.28 9.31
N THR A 139 -7.86 21.37 10.15
CA THR A 139 -9.24 21.38 9.71
C THR A 139 -9.41 22.70 8.94
N GLN A 140 -9.34 22.64 7.61
CA GLN A 140 -9.84 23.74 6.82
C GLN A 140 -11.36 23.78 7.02
N ALA A 141 -11.79 24.72 7.85
CA ALA A 141 -13.18 25.13 7.91
C ALA A 141 -13.53 25.76 6.54
N ALA A 142 -14.63 25.30 5.99
CA ALA A 142 -15.22 25.80 4.74
C ALA A 142 -15.69 27.23 4.88
#